data_0416a330b50e2469dc5467ccb0779abb
#
_entry.id   0416a330b50e2469dc5467ccb0779abb
#
_cell.length_a   1.000
_cell.length_b   1.000
_cell.length_c   1.000
_cell.angle_alpha   90.00
_cell.angle_beta   90.00
_cell.angle_gamma   90.00
#
_symmetry.space_group_name_H-M   'P 1'
#
loop_
_entity.id
_entity.type
_entity.pdbx_description
1 polymer ?
#
loop_
_entity_poly.entity_id
_entity_poly.type
_entity_poly.pdbx_seq_one_letter_code
_entity_poly.pdbx_strand_id
1 'polypeptide(L)'
;YFSKFNLFNFDENPSWHAYKYKIHNSNFDAVEQTLKKIRKSNFKMNVKFQPDIRGNELFSFLSGEAIDKCDNRECYTIFSRIDVLPNGFVTSCKHFQELSYGDLNNNSLSEIWQSRELEYIRKTISKHQMPVCSKCNNLYNHSYKKK
;
A
#
# COMPACT_ATOMS: atom_id res chain seq x y z
N TYR A 1 8.70 0.26 -22.51
CA TYR A 1 7.69 -0.40 -21.65
C TYR A 1 6.93 0.61 -20.81
N PHE A 2 7.55 1.72 -20.42
CA PHE A 2 6.92 2.84 -19.70
C PHE A 2 5.87 3.59 -20.52
N SER A 3 5.88 3.48 -21.86
CA SER A 3 4.88 4.11 -22.73
C SER A 3 3.45 3.58 -22.59
N LYS A 4 3.26 2.44 -21.92
CA LYS A 4 1.93 1.88 -21.63
C LYS A 4 1.33 2.34 -20.31
N PHE A 5 2.14 2.87 -19.40
CA PHE A 5 1.68 3.49 -18.18
C PHE A 5 1.72 4.99 -18.35
N ASN A 6 0.57 5.56 -18.68
CA ASN A 6 0.40 6.98 -18.52
C ASN A 6 0.37 7.27 -17.01
N LEU A 7 1.57 7.28 -16.39
CA LEU A 7 1.78 7.61 -14.98
C LEU A 7 1.19 8.98 -14.62
N PHE A 8 0.87 9.79 -15.64
CA PHE A 8 0.36 11.14 -15.50
C PHE A 8 -1.17 11.19 -15.31
N ASN A 9 -1.88 10.09 -15.57
CA ASN A 9 -3.34 10.02 -15.42
C ASN A 9 -3.72 8.94 -14.42
N PHE A 10 -3.36 9.17 -13.15
CA PHE A 10 -3.66 8.28 -12.04
C PHE A 10 -5.16 7.99 -11.90
N ASP A 11 -6.01 8.94 -12.23
CA ASP A 11 -7.46 8.84 -12.07
C ASP A 11 -8.14 8.02 -13.17
N GLU A 12 -7.51 7.84 -14.33
CA GLU A 12 -8.11 7.18 -15.50
C GLU A 12 -7.68 5.72 -15.69
N ASN A 13 -6.75 5.19 -14.87
CA ASN A 13 -6.30 3.82 -15.04
C ASN A 13 -7.30 2.82 -14.43
N PRO A 14 -8.00 1.98 -15.24
CA PRO A 14 -9.01 1.05 -14.74
C PRO A 14 -8.47 0.04 -13.73
N SER A 15 -7.20 -0.36 -13.83
CA SER A 15 -6.58 -1.32 -12.92
C SER A 15 -6.47 -0.79 -11.49
N TRP A 16 -6.44 0.50 -11.30
CA TRP A 16 -6.38 1.14 -9.98
C TRP A 16 -7.73 1.14 -9.27
N HIS A 17 -8.82 1.16 -10.06
CA HIS A 17 -10.18 1.07 -9.55
C HIS A 17 -10.59 -0.37 -9.22
N ALA A 18 -9.95 -1.38 -9.81
CA ALA A 18 -10.20 -2.78 -9.50
C ALA A 18 -9.84 -3.13 -8.04
N TYR A 19 -8.95 -2.36 -7.41
CA TYR A 19 -8.61 -2.51 -5.99
C TYR A 19 -9.61 -1.84 -5.02
N LYS A 20 -10.68 -1.23 -5.52
CA LYS A 20 -11.84 -0.85 -4.71
C LYS A 20 -12.64 -2.10 -4.34
N TYR A 21 -12.03 -3.02 -3.61
CA TYR A 21 -12.78 -4.12 -3.01
C TYR A 21 -13.70 -3.53 -1.94
N LYS A 22 -14.93 -3.26 -2.33
CA LYS A 22 -15.99 -3.17 -1.34
C LYS A 22 -16.13 -4.57 -0.75
N ILE A 23 -15.83 -4.72 0.52
CA ILE A 23 -16.24 -5.90 1.26
C ILE A 23 -17.75 -5.75 1.40
N HIS A 24 -18.49 -6.22 0.37
CA HIS A 24 -19.93 -6.23 0.39
C HIS A 24 -20.37 -7.14 1.55
N ASN A 25 -21.20 -6.60 2.45
CA ASN A 25 -21.84 -7.31 3.55
C ASN A 25 -20.93 -7.78 4.70
N SER A 26 -19.78 -7.18 4.95
CA SER A 26 -19.12 -7.40 6.23
C SER A 26 -19.97 -6.77 7.33
N ASN A 27 -20.43 -7.59 8.26
CA ASN A 27 -21.03 -7.08 9.50
C ASN A 27 -19.89 -6.42 10.30
N PHE A 28 -19.72 -5.12 10.13
CA PHE A 28 -18.67 -4.34 10.80
C PHE A 28 -18.69 -4.57 12.31
N ASP A 29 -19.88 -4.56 12.93
CA ASP A 29 -20.02 -4.72 14.36
C ASP A 29 -19.52 -6.09 14.85
N ALA A 30 -19.82 -7.16 14.10
CA ALA A 30 -19.33 -8.48 14.41
C ALA A 30 -17.80 -8.59 14.30
N VAL A 31 -17.21 -7.96 13.27
CA VAL A 31 -15.75 -7.90 13.11
C VAL A 31 -15.12 -7.12 14.25
N GLU A 32 -15.65 -5.94 14.57
CA GLU A 32 -15.11 -5.10 15.65
C GLU A 32 -15.21 -5.79 17.00
N GLN A 33 -16.35 -6.42 17.31
CA GLN A 33 -16.54 -7.17 18.54
C GLN A 33 -15.59 -8.36 18.64
N THR A 34 -15.39 -9.08 17.52
CA THR A 34 -14.44 -10.20 17.48
C THR A 34 -13.02 -9.73 17.75
N LEU A 35 -12.58 -8.66 17.11
CA LEU A 35 -11.26 -8.07 17.34
C LEU A 35 -11.10 -7.58 18.78
N LYS A 36 -12.15 -6.97 19.37
CA LYS A 36 -12.15 -6.58 20.78
C LYS A 36 -12.02 -7.79 21.72
N LYS A 37 -12.71 -8.90 21.43
CA LYS A 37 -12.59 -10.15 22.19
C LYS A 37 -11.17 -10.70 22.11
N ILE A 38 -10.59 -10.80 20.91
CA ILE A 38 -9.24 -11.30 20.70
C ILE A 38 -8.22 -10.44 21.47
N ARG A 39 -8.34 -9.10 21.42
CA ARG A 39 -7.44 -8.19 22.15
C ARG A 39 -7.51 -8.34 23.67
N LYS A 40 -8.66 -8.74 24.19
CA LYS A 40 -8.87 -8.96 25.64
C LYS A 40 -8.49 -10.37 26.09
N SER A 41 -8.33 -11.30 25.16
CA SER A 41 -8.01 -12.70 25.49
C SER A 41 -6.55 -12.84 25.89
N ASN A 42 -6.31 -13.68 26.90
CA ASN A 42 -4.96 -14.03 27.31
C ASN A 42 -4.49 -15.27 26.55
N PHE A 43 -3.70 -15.07 25.51
CA PHE A 43 -3.14 -16.16 24.72
C PHE A 43 -1.78 -16.57 25.25
N LYS A 44 -1.43 -17.86 25.14
CA LYS A 44 -0.08 -18.36 25.44
C LYS A 44 0.98 -17.89 24.44
N MET A 45 0.55 -17.27 23.35
CA MET A 45 1.42 -16.71 22.29
C MET A 45 1.28 -15.20 22.21
N ASN A 46 2.30 -14.52 21.65
CA ASN A 46 2.23 -13.10 21.37
C ASN A 46 1.37 -12.84 20.12
N VAL A 47 0.20 -12.24 20.29
CA VAL A 47 -0.72 -11.88 19.21
C VAL A 47 -0.50 -10.42 18.82
N LYS A 48 -0.18 -10.19 17.56
CA LYS A 48 -0.02 -8.85 16.96
C LYS A 48 -1.03 -8.66 15.83
N PHE A 49 -1.64 -7.49 15.80
CA PHE A 49 -2.52 -7.10 14.69
C PHE A 49 -1.74 -6.26 13.68
N GLN A 50 -1.92 -6.55 12.39
CA GLN A 50 -1.34 -5.75 11.32
C GLN A 50 -2.31 -5.67 10.14
N PRO A 51 -2.89 -4.50 9.89
CA PRO A 51 -2.74 -3.25 10.65
C PRO A 51 -3.47 -3.31 12.02
N ASP A 52 -2.97 -2.58 13.02
CA ASP A 52 -3.69 -2.40 14.29
C ASP A 52 -4.56 -1.14 14.20
N ILE A 53 -5.71 -1.28 13.57
CA ILE A 53 -6.72 -0.24 13.36
C ILE A 53 -7.98 -0.54 14.15
N ARG A 54 -8.75 0.50 14.51
CA ARG A 54 -9.92 0.40 15.41
C ARG A 54 -10.97 1.44 15.05
N GLY A 55 -12.21 1.20 15.47
CA GLY A 55 -13.30 2.17 15.35
C GLY A 55 -13.49 2.68 13.91
N ASN A 56 -13.59 3.99 13.74
CA ASN A 56 -13.82 4.62 12.43
C ASN A 56 -12.74 4.28 11.39
N GLU A 57 -11.49 4.12 11.83
CA GLU A 57 -10.39 3.72 10.95
C GLU A 57 -10.57 2.30 10.42
N LEU A 58 -11.03 1.39 11.28
CA LEU A 58 -11.38 0.03 10.87
C LEU A 58 -12.58 0.02 9.91
N PHE A 59 -13.59 0.85 10.18
CA PHE A 59 -14.75 1.01 9.29
C PHE A 59 -14.31 1.48 7.90
N SER A 60 -13.55 2.56 7.80
CA SER A 60 -13.05 3.09 6.52
C SER A 60 -12.17 2.08 5.79
N PHE A 61 -11.33 1.33 6.53
CA PHE A 61 -10.52 0.27 5.95
C PHE A 61 -11.38 -0.85 5.36
N LEU A 62 -12.45 -1.27 6.02
CA LEU A 62 -13.33 -2.35 5.56
C LEU A 62 -14.27 -1.89 4.46
N SER A 63 -14.88 -0.69 4.57
CA SER A 63 -15.82 -0.16 3.57
C SER A 63 -15.15 0.16 2.24
N GLY A 64 -13.83 0.35 2.23
CA GLY A 64 -13.11 0.79 1.04
C GLY A 64 -13.37 2.24 0.67
N GLU A 65 -14.02 2.99 1.57
CA GLU A 65 -14.08 4.42 1.44
C GLU A 65 -12.66 4.96 1.40
N ALA A 66 -12.41 5.84 0.44
CA ALA A 66 -11.11 6.45 0.29
C ALA A 66 -10.72 7.07 1.62
N ILE A 67 -9.52 6.75 2.07
CA ILE A 67 -8.99 7.39 3.25
C ILE A 67 -8.53 8.77 2.82
N ASP A 68 -9.49 9.66 2.58
CA ASP A 68 -9.21 11.10 2.35
C ASP A 68 -8.50 11.73 3.56
N LYS A 69 -8.37 10.97 4.63
CA LYS A 69 -7.76 11.39 5.90
C LYS A 69 -6.49 10.61 6.27
N CYS A 70 -5.81 10.00 5.30
CA CYS A 70 -4.43 9.54 5.54
C CYS A 70 -3.45 10.73 5.61
N ASP A 71 -3.90 11.85 6.14
CA ASP A 71 -3.27 13.18 6.07
C ASP A 71 -1.82 13.25 6.55
N ASN A 72 -1.27 12.17 7.11
CA ASN A 72 0.14 12.13 7.56
C ASN A 72 0.80 10.76 7.41
N ARG A 73 0.30 9.88 6.55
CA ARG A 73 0.91 8.57 6.34
C ARG A 73 1.73 8.57 5.07
N GLU A 74 3.02 8.36 5.20
CA GLU A 74 3.94 8.24 4.08
C GLU A 74 4.24 6.79 3.76
N CYS A 75 4.34 6.46 2.49
CA CYS A 75 4.79 5.15 2.04
C CYS A 75 6.32 5.10 2.04
N TYR A 76 6.91 4.53 3.09
CA TYR A 76 8.36 4.35 3.15
C TYR A 76 8.88 3.19 2.31
N THR A 77 8.00 2.30 1.87
CA THR A 77 8.40 1.10 1.12
C THR A 77 9.16 1.46 -0.16
N ILE A 78 8.74 2.50 -0.86
CA ILE A 78 9.41 2.98 -2.09
C ILE A 78 10.79 3.61 -1.87
N PHE A 79 11.15 3.88 -0.61
CA PHE A 79 12.46 4.44 -0.22
C PHE A 79 13.38 3.41 0.41
N SER A 80 12.88 2.26 0.81
CA SER A 80 13.60 1.31 1.64
C SER A 80 13.58 -0.13 1.13
N ARG A 81 12.81 -0.41 0.07
CA ARG A 81 12.58 -1.77 -0.41
C ARG A 81 12.68 -1.86 -1.92
N ILE A 82 13.26 -2.96 -2.36
CA ILE A 82 13.27 -3.41 -3.75
C ILE A 82 12.72 -4.84 -3.79
N ASP A 83 11.79 -5.09 -4.68
CA ASP A 83 11.29 -6.41 -5.02
C ASP A 83 11.65 -6.69 -6.48
N VAL A 84 12.28 -7.82 -6.72
CA VAL A 84 12.61 -8.29 -8.07
C VAL A 84 11.60 -9.35 -8.46
N LEU A 85 10.92 -9.12 -9.57
CA LEU A 85 9.94 -10.06 -10.12
C LEU A 85 10.66 -11.17 -10.90
N PRO A 86 10.00 -12.33 -11.10
CA PRO A 86 10.62 -13.46 -11.82
C PRO A 86 11.07 -13.15 -13.25
N ASN A 87 10.50 -12.13 -13.87
CA ASN A 87 10.86 -11.65 -15.22
C ASN A 87 11.99 -10.60 -15.22
N GLY A 88 12.62 -10.33 -14.08
CA GLY A 88 13.68 -9.34 -13.93
C GLY A 88 13.22 -7.91 -13.71
N PHE A 89 11.92 -7.62 -13.78
CA PHE A 89 11.41 -6.29 -13.48
C PHE A 89 11.51 -5.97 -11.99
N VAL A 90 11.73 -4.68 -11.70
CA VAL A 90 11.95 -4.15 -10.35
C VAL A 90 10.80 -3.26 -9.93
N THR A 91 10.25 -3.55 -8.75
CA THR A 91 9.19 -2.76 -8.10
C THR A 91 9.51 -2.56 -6.62
N SER A 92 8.78 -1.68 -5.96
CA SER A 92 8.80 -1.56 -4.49
C SER A 92 7.41 -1.77 -3.87
N CYS A 93 6.38 -1.89 -4.70
CA CYS A 93 5.00 -2.05 -4.24
C CYS A 93 4.51 -3.47 -4.44
N LYS A 94 4.47 -4.28 -3.38
CA LYS A 94 3.96 -5.66 -3.44
C LYS A 94 2.47 -5.78 -3.77
N HIS A 95 1.71 -4.71 -3.56
CA HIS A 95 0.27 -4.66 -3.82
C HIS A 95 -0.07 -4.20 -5.24
N PHE A 96 0.89 -3.53 -5.90
CA PHE A 96 0.73 -3.04 -7.26
C PHE A 96 2.03 -3.27 -8.02
N GLN A 97 2.21 -4.52 -8.49
CA GLN A 97 3.45 -4.96 -9.14
C GLN A 97 3.62 -4.34 -10.53
N GLU A 98 2.54 -3.88 -11.14
CA GLU A 98 2.57 -3.15 -12.41
C GLU A 98 3.32 -1.82 -12.30
N LEU A 99 3.50 -1.30 -11.08
CA LEU A 99 4.36 -0.15 -10.81
C LEU A 99 5.84 -0.58 -10.77
N SER A 100 6.32 -1.15 -11.88
CA SER A 100 7.73 -1.44 -12.05
C SER A 100 8.45 -0.25 -12.69
N TYR A 101 9.67 0.00 -12.22
CA TYR A 101 10.46 1.16 -12.59
C TYR A 101 11.86 0.80 -13.09
N GLY A 102 12.14 -0.47 -13.29
CA GLY A 102 13.41 -0.92 -13.81
C GLY A 102 13.39 -2.37 -14.27
N ASP A 103 14.44 -2.76 -14.97
CA ASP A 103 14.64 -4.11 -15.51
C ASP A 103 16.09 -4.52 -15.33
N LEU A 104 16.35 -5.51 -14.49
CA LEU A 104 17.68 -6.03 -14.20
C LEU A 104 18.30 -6.81 -15.37
N ASN A 105 17.52 -7.14 -16.40
CA ASN A 105 18.08 -7.71 -17.60
C ASN A 105 18.88 -6.69 -18.43
N ASN A 106 18.60 -5.39 -18.22
CA ASN A 106 19.18 -4.30 -19.01
C ASN A 106 19.97 -3.28 -18.19
N ASN A 107 19.75 -3.24 -16.86
CA ASN A 107 20.33 -2.22 -15.99
C ASN A 107 20.84 -2.84 -14.68
N SER A 108 21.87 -2.27 -14.12
CA SER A 108 22.30 -2.61 -12.76
C SER A 108 21.30 -2.12 -11.71
N LEU A 109 21.30 -2.76 -10.54
CA LEU A 109 20.43 -2.35 -9.44
C LEU A 109 20.72 -0.90 -8.98
N SER A 110 21.98 -0.47 -9.04
CA SER A 110 22.38 0.90 -8.68
C SER A 110 21.79 1.93 -9.65
N GLU A 111 21.85 1.67 -10.95
CA GLU A 111 21.25 2.55 -11.97
C GLU A 111 19.74 2.65 -11.80
N ILE A 112 19.06 1.51 -11.55
CA ILE A 112 17.62 1.48 -11.31
C ILE A 112 17.26 2.27 -10.05
N TRP A 113 18.03 2.11 -8.96
CA TRP A 113 17.77 2.80 -7.70
C TRP A 113 17.93 4.32 -7.77
N GLN A 114 18.78 4.79 -8.68
CA GLN A 114 19.07 6.20 -8.94
C GLN A 114 18.32 6.75 -10.16
N SER A 115 17.44 5.95 -10.76
CA SER A 115 16.74 6.33 -11.98
C SER A 115 15.77 7.49 -11.77
N ARG A 116 15.56 8.27 -12.85
CA ARG A 116 14.57 9.35 -12.87
C ARG A 116 13.13 8.81 -12.70
N GLU A 117 12.89 7.62 -13.19
CA GLU A 117 11.61 6.91 -13.08
C GLU A 117 11.26 6.65 -11.60
N LEU A 118 12.19 6.09 -10.85
CA LEU A 118 11.97 5.85 -9.43
C LEU A 118 11.87 7.15 -8.63
N GLU A 119 12.66 8.16 -8.97
CA GLU A 119 12.57 9.48 -8.35
C GLU A 119 11.19 10.10 -8.60
N TYR A 120 10.66 10.00 -9.81
CA TYR A 120 9.33 10.48 -10.15
C TYR A 120 8.25 9.76 -9.34
N ILE A 121 8.31 8.42 -9.26
CA ILE A 121 7.38 7.61 -8.47
C ILE A 121 7.42 8.03 -6.99
N ARG A 122 8.61 8.21 -6.41
CA ARG A 122 8.78 8.68 -5.04
C ARG A 122 8.11 10.03 -4.80
N LYS A 123 8.36 11.00 -5.68
CA LYS A 123 7.75 12.34 -5.61
C LYS A 123 6.22 12.29 -5.73
N THR A 124 5.72 11.44 -6.63
CA THR A 124 4.28 11.31 -6.85
C THR A 124 3.58 10.68 -5.66
N ILE A 125 4.08 9.55 -5.17
CA ILE A 125 3.46 8.83 -4.03
C ILE A 125 3.56 9.64 -2.73
N SER A 126 4.61 10.45 -2.57
CA SER A 126 4.72 11.35 -1.41
C SER A 126 3.68 12.47 -1.41
N LYS A 127 3.17 12.85 -2.57
CA LYS A 127 2.16 13.90 -2.71
C LYS A 127 0.74 13.35 -2.74
N HIS A 128 0.55 12.24 -3.44
CA HIS A 128 -0.76 11.66 -3.70
C HIS A 128 -0.69 10.13 -3.53
N GLN A 129 -1.44 9.64 -2.58
CA GLN A 129 -1.58 8.19 -2.43
C GLN A 129 -2.51 7.64 -3.52
N MET A 130 -2.14 6.47 -4.04
CA MET A 130 -2.98 5.73 -4.98
C MET A 130 -4.21 5.15 -4.27
N PRO A 131 -5.35 4.93 -4.96
CA PRO A 131 -6.51 4.28 -4.36
C PRO A 131 -6.19 2.93 -3.70
N VAL A 132 -5.26 2.15 -4.25
CA VAL A 132 -4.79 0.88 -3.67
C VAL A 132 -4.10 1.06 -2.32
N CYS A 133 -3.55 2.24 -2.04
CA CYS A 133 -2.89 2.54 -0.77
C CYS A 133 -3.86 2.52 0.41
N SER A 134 -5.14 2.79 0.19
CA SER A 134 -6.19 2.77 1.23
C SER A 134 -6.33 1.40 1.90
N LYS A 135 -5.92 0.33 1.24
CA LYS A 135 -5.94 -1.05 1.74
C LYS A 135 -4.55 -1.59 2.08
N CYS A 136 -3.53 -0.75 1.99
CA CYS A 136 -2.15 -1.16 2.18
C CYS A 136 -1.80 -1.27 3.68
N ASN A 137 -1.58 -2.48 4.16
CA ASN A 137 -1.16 -2.70 5.55
C ASN A 137 0.19 -2.06 5.91
N ASN A 138 1.07 -1.82 4.92
CA ASN A 138 2.32 -1.10 5.18
C ASN A 138 2.06 0.37 5.54
N LEU A 139 1.04 0.99 4.94
CA LEU A 139 0.67 2.37 5.23
C LEU A 139 0.12 2.53 6.66
N TYR A 140 -0.50 1.48 7.18
CA TYR A 140 -1.06 1.44 8.54
C TYR A 140 -0.05 0.96 9.59
N ASN A 141 1.19 0.67 9.20
CA ASN A 141 2.21 0.24 10.13
C ASN A 141 2.76 1.46 10.90
N HIS A 142 2.31 1.60 12.15
CA HIS A 142 2.67 2.73 13.02
C HIS A 142 4.16 2.83 13.38
N SER A 143 4.97 1.80 13.09
CA SER A 143 6.41 1.86 13.31
C SER A 143 7.13 2.91 12.44
N TYR A 144 6.46 3.44 11.45
CA TYR A 144 6.98 4.45 10.53
C TYR A 144 6.33 5.84 10.68
N LYS A 145 5.73 6.16 11.81
CA LYS A 145 5.31 7.55 12.05
C LYS A 145 6.54 8.43 12.17
N LYS A 146 6.63 9.50 11.38
CA LYS A 146 7.60 10.56 11.64
C LYS A 146 7.41 11.04 13.07
N LYS A 147 8.51 11.06 13.84
CA LYS A 147 8.59 11.76 15.11
C LYS A 147 8.60 13.25 14.87
#